data_f329584ffb76103fbf2a44b2e9f82a6c
#
_entry.id   f329584ffb76103fbf2a44b2e9f82a6c
#
_cell.length_a   1.000
_cell.length_b   1.000
_cell.length_c   1.000
_cell.angle_alpha   90.00
_cell.angle_beta   90.00
_cell.angle_gamma   90.00
#
_symmetry.space_group_name_H-M   'P 1'
#
loop_
_entity.id
_entity.type
_entity.pdbx_description
1 polymer ?
#
loop_
_entity_poly.entity_id
_entity_poly.type
_entity_poly.pdbx_seq_one_letter_code
_entity_poly.pdbx_strand_id
1 'polypeptide(L)'
;MKLKNGISFALATAVMVMVPSIASADIKKGQKYYLKDCKKCHGNGVKGAAMLDQDEWDDMFANDGEEIIAVHEDSENKKAIKYFHSKRFKKHAPHLRDFLYEYGADSGKVPSCG
;
A
#
# COMPACT_ATOMS: atom_id res chain seq x y z
N MET A 1 48.83 -24.72 -40.22
CA MET A 1 48.35 -24.16 -38.94
C MET A 1 46.94 -23.70 -39.10
N LYS A 2 46.02 -24.38 -38.46
CA LYS A 2 44.60 -24.01 -38.49
C LYS A 2 44.26 -23.23 -37.25
N LEU A 3 44.00 -21.95 -37.45
CA LEU A 3 43.42 -21.14 -36.41
C LEU A 3 41.95 -21.51 -36.27
N LYS A 4 41.64 -22.18 -35.18
CA LYS A 4 40.25 -22.37 -34.80
C LYS A 4 39.79 -21.10 -34.07
N ASN A 5 39.11 -20.27 -34.79
CA ASN A 5 38.37 -19.14 -34.20
C ASN A 5 37.16 -19.76 -33.49
N GLY A 6 37.29 -19.96 -32.20
CA GLY A 6 36.13 -20.20 -31.39
C GLY A 6 35.31 -18.94 -31.25
N ILE A 7 34.27 -18.84 -32.05
CA ILE A 7 33.30 -17.77 -31.88
C ILE A 7 32.46 -18.15 -30.66
N SER A 8 32.82 -17.59 -29.52
CA SER A 8 31.97 -17.66 -28.34
C SER A 8 30.78 -16.72 -28.58
N PHE A 9 29.66 -17.29 -28.97
CA PHE A 9 28.40 -16.61 -28.89
C PHE A 9 28.01 -16.55 -27.40
N ALA A 10 28.30 -15.43 -26.77
CA ALA A 10 27.67 -15.11 -25.50
C ALA A 10 26.20 -14.80 -25.79
N LEU A 11 25.34 -15.77 -25.58
CA LEU A 11 23.90 -15.53 -25.51
C LEU A 11 23.65 -14.70 -24.25
N ALA A 12 23.59 -13.40 -24.44
CA ALA A 12 23.04 -12.53 -23.43
C ALA A 12 21.52 -12.76 -23.45
N THR A 13 21.06 -13.71 -22.66
CA THR A 13 19.62 -13.81 -22.34
C THR A 13 19.29 -12.61 -21.50
N ALA A 14 18.73 -11.60 -22.14
CA ALA A 14 18.08 -10.52 -21.43
C ALA A 14 16.85 -11.13 -20.75
N VAL A 15 16.99 -11.45 -19.46
CA VAL A 15 15.85 -11.82 -18.63
C VAL A 15 15.06 -10.54 -18.42
N MET A 16 14.04 -10.33 -19.24
CA MET A 16 13.04 -9.34 -18.95
C MET A 16 12.31 -9.80 -17.71
N VAL A 17 12.72 -9.28 -16.56
CA VAL A 17 11.92 -9.38 -15.35
C VAL A 17 10.69 -8.53 -15.58
N MET A 18 9.62 -9.16 -16.04
CA MET A 18 8.30 -8.52 -15.99
C MET A 18 7.94 -8.38 -14.52
N VAL A 19 8.19 -7.19 -13.96
CA VAL A 19 7.60 -6.82 -12.68
C VAL A 19 6.12 -6.61 -12.97
N PRO A 20 5.21 -7.50 -12.49
CA PRO A 20 3.79 -7.24 -12.65
C PRO A 20 3.47 -5.94 -11.92
N SER A 21 2.85 -4.98 -12.60
CA SER A 21 2.36 -3.77 -11.95
C SER A 21 1.11 -4.12 -11.14
N ILE A 22 1.33 -4.68 -9.95
CA ILE A 22 0.28 -5.11 -9.01
C ILE A 22 -0.35 -3.88 -8.34
N ALA A 23 0.35 -2.75 -8.33
CA ALA A 23 0.01 -1.55 -7.58
C ALA A 23 -1.39 -1.01 -7.86
N SER A 24 -1.88 -0.98 -9.13
CA SER A 24 -3.19 -0.38 -9.44
C SER A 24 -4.37 -1.21 -8.93
N ALA A 25 -4.27 -2.54 -8.89
CA ALA A 25 -5.31 -3.42 -8.35
C ALA A 25 -5.39 -3.32 -6.82
N ASP A 26 -4.24 -3.20 -6.16
CA ASP A 26 -4.15 -3.07 -4.71
C ASP A 26 -4.64 -1.71 -4.23
N ILE A 27 -4.35 -0.64 -4.97
CA ILE A 27 -4.87 0.71 -4.69
C ILE A 27 -6.40 0.73 -4.76
N LYS A 28 -7.00 0.13 -5.78
CA LYS A 28 -8.47 0.03 -5.90
C LYS A 28 -9.09 -0.78 -4.78
N LYS A 29 -8.48 -1.90 -4.42
CA LYS A 29 -8.91 -2.69 -3.26
C LYS A 29 -8.78 -1.89 -1.98
N GLY A 30 -7.68 -1.18 -1.81
CA GLY A 30 -7.45 -0.33 -0.66
C GLY A 30 -8.50 0.77 -0.52
N GLN A 31 -8.88 1.41 -1.62
CA GLN A 31 -9.97 2.39 -1.64
C GLN A 31 -11.29 1.78 -1.19
N LYS A 32 -11.61 0.61 -1.73
CA LYS A 32 -12.84 -0.11 -1.36
C LYS A 32 -12.86 -0.46 0.13
N TYR A 33 -11.75 -0.94 0.66
CA TYR A 33 -11.63 -1.27 2.08
C TYR A 33 -11.67 -0.02 2.95
N TYR A 34 -11.01 1.05 2.55
CA TYR A 34 -11.08 2.33 3.24
C TYR A 34 -12.54 2.82 3.39
N LEU A 35 -13.31 2.78 2.32
CA LEU A 35 -14.71 3.22 2.33
C LEU A 35 -15.58 2.36 3.23
N LYS A 36 -15.25 1.09 3.41
CA LYS A 36 -15.96 0.19 4.33
C LYS A 36 -15.52 0.32 5.78
N ASP A 37 -14.22 0.41 5.99
CA ASP A 37 -13.61 0.23 7.31
C ASP A 37 -13.28 1.54 8.02
N CYS A 38 -13.02 2.61 7.26
CA CYS A 38 -12.43 3.85 7.79
C CYS A 38 -13.32 5.09 7.60
N LYS A 39 -14.09 5.12 6.52
CA LYS A 39 -14.88 6.30 6.11
C LYS A 39 -15.81 6.82 7.20
N LYS A 40 -16.43 5.94 7.96
CA LYS A 40 -17.42 6.31 8.96
C LYS A 40 -16.87 7.29 10.00
N CYS A 41 -15.60 7.15 10.35
CA CYS A 41 -14.93 8.00 11.34
C CYS A 41 -14.06 9.08 10.70
N HIS A 42 -13.44 8.80 9.55
CA HIS A 42 -12.43 9.66 8.93
C HIS A 42 -12.92 10.43 7.71
N GLY A 43 -14.15 10.22 7.26
CA GLY A 43 -14.67 10.84 6.04
C GLY A 43 -14.24 10.13 4.77
N ASN A 44 -14.46 10.77 3.62
CA ASN A 44 -14.15 10.16 2.32
C ASN A 44 -12.65 9.91 2.12
N GLY A 45 -12.32 9.20 1.04
CA GLY A 45 -10.94 8.82 0.75
C GLY A 45 -9.99 10.01 0.53
N VAL A 46 -10.50 11.12 0.00
CA VAL A 46 -9.70 12.34 -0.17
C VAL A 46 -9.24 12.87 1.18
N LYS A 47 -10.16 13.00 2.12
CA LYS A 47 -9.87 13.49 3.47
C LYS A 47 -8.99 12.51 4.24
N GLY A 48 -9.31 11.22 4.16
CA GLY A 48 -8.58 10.19 4.89
C GLY A 48 -7.13 10.08 4.45
N ALA A 49 -6.88 9.98 3.16
CA ALA A 49 -5.52 9.87 2.63
C ALA A 49 -4.69 11.14 2.88
N ALA A 50 -5.31 12.31 2.86
CA ALA A 50 -4.64 13.59 3.10
C ALA A 50 -4.32 13.86 4.57
N MET A 51 -4.66 12.97 5.49
CA MET A 51 -4.32 13.13 6.91
C MET A 51 -2.83 13.05 7.20
N LEU A 52 -2.09 12.29 6.38
CA LEU A 52 -0.65 12.08 6.52
C LEU A 52 0.05 12.18 5.17
N ASP A 53 1.33 12.50 5.21
CA ASP A 53 2.21 12.41 4.05
C ASP A 53 2.52 10.94 3.69
N GLN A 54 3.05 10.71 2.50
CA GLN A 54 3.34 9.35 2.01
C GLN A 54 4.29 8.58 2.95
N ASP A 55 5.36 9.21 3.39
CA ASP A 55 6.31 8.57 4.31
C ASP A 55 5.69 8.25 5.67
N GLU A 56 4.82 9.12 6.15
CA GLU A 56 4.09 8.90 7.39
C GLU A 56 3.12 7.72 7.28
N TRP A 57 2.47 7.55 6.11
CA TRP A 57 1.65 6.37 5.86
C TRP A 57 2.47 5.09 5.85
N ASP A 58 3.67 5.10 5.27
CA ASP A 58 4.58 3.95 5.35
C ASP A 58 4.91 3.59 6.81
N ASP A 59 5.22 4.57 7.63
CA ASP A 59 5.52 4.37 9.04
C ASP A 59 4.32 3.80 9.80
N MET A 60 3.11 4.28 9.52
CA MET A 60 1.88 3.79 10.15
C MET A 60 1.62 2.30 9.90
N PHE A 61 1.95 1.82 8.70
CA PHE A 61 1.71 0.43 8.31
C PHE A 61 2.94 -0.47 8.47
N ALA A 62 4.10 0.07 8.83
CA ALA A 62 5.29 -0.72 9.10
C ALA A 62 5.07 -1.68 10.27
N ASN A 63 5.81 -2.79 10.29
CA ASN A 63 5.73 -3.78 11.37
C ASN A 63 4.31 -4.27 11.64
N ASP A 64 3.62 -4.73 10.60
CA ASP A 64 2.23 -5.20 10.66
C ASP A 64 1.22 -4.16 11.19
N GLY A 65 1.51 -2.89 10.98
CA GLY A 65 0.64 -1.80 11.40
C GLY A 65 0.74 -1.44 12.88
N GLU A 66 1.88 -1.66 13.48
CA GLU A 66 2.11 -1.38 14.91
C GLU A 66 1.68 0.03 15.29
N GLU A 67 2.09 1.04 14.52
CA GLU A 67 1.79 2.45 14.81
C GLU A 67 0.31 2.78 14.64
N ILE A 68 -0.31 2.35 13.54
CA ILE A 68 -1.73 2.63 13.31
C ILE A 68 -2.62 1.94 14.34
N ILE A 69 -2.23 0.76 14.80
CA ILE A 69 -2.91 0.07 15.90
C ILE A 69 -2.78 0.89 17.18
N ALA A 70 -1.58 1.32 17.51
CA ALA A 70 -1.29 2.07 18.74
C ALA A 70 -2.08 3.38 18.84
N VAL A 71 -2.12 4.17 17.78
CA VAL A 71 -2.86 5.45 17.78
C VAL A 71 -4.37 5.23 17.94
N HIS A 72 -4.91 4.11 17.47
CA HIS A 72 -6.33 3.80 17.66
C HIS A 72 -6.61 3.22 19.04
N GLU A 73 -5.69 2.51 19.65
CA GLU A 73 -5.78 2.11 21.05
C GLU A 73 -5.82 3.32 21.98
N ASP A 74 -4.97 4.32 21.72
CA ASP A 74 -4.95 5.57 22.49
C ASP A 74 -6.25 6.37 22.36
N SER A 75 -6.98 6.20 21.27
CA SER A 75 -8.27 6.87 21.08
C SER A 75 -9.39 6.34 21.96
N GLU A 76 -9.20 5.20 22.62
CA GLU A 76 -10.19 4.50 23.44
C GLU A 76 -11.48 4.11 22.70
N ASN A 77 -11.51 4.20 21.39
CA ASN A 77 -12.66 3.81 20.58
C ASN A 77 -12.73 2.28 20.46
N LYS A 78 -13.66 1.67 21.16
CA LYS A 78 -13.79 0.20 21.25
C LYS A 78 -13.99 -0.48 19.89
N LYS A 79 -14.76 0.14 18.99
CA LYS A 79 -14.98 -0.40 17.63
C LYS A 79 -13.72 -0.39 16.81
N ALA A 80 -12.95 0.70 16.85
CA ALA A 80 -11.69 0.81 16.17
C ALA A 80 -10.67 -0.19 16.72
N ILE A 81 -10.53 -0.28 18.02
CA ILE A 81 -9.62 -1.24 18.69
C ILE A 81 -9.95 -2.66 18.24
N LYS A 82 -11.21 -3.05 18.28
CA LYS A 82 -11.65 -4.38 17.83
C LYS A 82 -11.29 -4.65 16.38
N TYR A 83 -11.49 -3.67 15.51
CA TYR A 83 -11.15 -3.78 14.09
C TYR A 83 -9.65 -3.98 13.87
N PHE A 84 -8.81 -3.16 14.50
CA PHE A 84 -7.36 -3.23 14.32
C PHE A 84 -6.73 -4.52 14.88
N HIS A 85 -7.40 -5.20 15.80
CA HIS A 85 -6.98 -6.53 16.28
C HIS A 85 -7.62 -7.69 15.54
N SER A 86 -8.40 -7.41 14.49
CA SER A 86 -9.10 -8.44 13.73
C SER A 86 -8.28 -9.03 12.59
N LYS A 87 -8.63 -10.23 12.17
CA LYS A 87 -8.10 -10.84 10.94
C LYS A 87 -8.44 -10.01 9.69
N ARG A 88 -9.55 -9.31 9.71
CA ARG A 88 -9.98 -8.43 8.64
C ARG A 88 -8.96 -7.31 8.40
N PHE A 89 -8.53 -6.63 9.44
CA PHE A 89 -7.49 -5.61 9.31
C PHE A 89 -6.19 -6.20 8.76
N LYS A 90 -5.74 -7.33 9.26
CA LYS A 90 -4.53 -8.00 8.75
C LYS A 90 -4.60 -8.27 7.25
N LYS A 91 -5.76 -8.71 6.77
CA LYS A 91 -6.00 -8.98 5.35
C LYS A 91 -6.04 -7.70 4.53
N HIS A 92 -6.65 -6.65 5.06
CA HIS A 92 -6.84 -5.38 4.35
C HIS A 92 -5.64 -4.45 4.42
N ALA A 93 -4.80 -4.57 5.42
CA ALA A 93 -3.72 -3.63 5.71
C ALA A 93 -2.78 -3.34 4.53
N PRO A 94 -2.25 -4.32 3.77
CA PRO A 94 -1.40 -4.02 2.64
C PRO A 94 -2.09 -3.17 1.57
N HIS A 95 -3.36 -3.41 1.31
CA HIS A 95 -4.14 -2.67 0.33
C HIS A 95 -4.51 -1.26 0.84
N LEU A 96 -4.88 -1.15 2.09
CA LEU A 96 -5.12 0.15 2.74
C LEU A 96 -3.86 1.02 2.70
N ARG A 97 -2.71 0.45 3.01
CA ARG A 97 -1.42 1.15 2.91
C ARG A 97 -1.19 1.68 1.50
N ASP A 98 -1.39 0.87 0.47
CA ASP A 98 -1.16 1.27 -0.91
C ASP A 98 -2.09 2.42 -1.33
N PHE A 99 -3.34 2.37 -0.95
CA PHE A 99 -4.30 3.45 -1.21
C PHE A 99 -3.94 4.75 -0.48
N LEU A 100 -3.67 4.68 0.80
CA LEU A 100 -3.37 5.85 1.61
C LEU A 100 -2.02 6.48 1.22
N TYR A 101 -1.04 5.67 0.89
CA TYR A 101 0.23 6.13 0.36
C TYR A 101 0.08 6.84 -0.98
N GLU A 102 -0.62 6.21 -1.94
CA GLU A 102 -0.81 6.77 -3.29
C GLU A 102 -1.43 8.16 -3.24
N TYR A 103 -2.35 8.40 -2.32
CA TYR A 103 -3.07 9.65 -2.19
C TYR A 103 -2.71 10.45 -0.93
N GLY A 104 -1.56 10.19 -0.35
CA GLY A 104 -1.04 10.94 0.78
C GLY A 104 -0.98 12.45 0.50
N ALA A 105 -0.97 13.26 1.54
CA ALA A 105 -1.09 14.72 1.45
C ALA A 105 -0.09 15.37 0.49
N ASP A 106 1.11 14.82 0.39
CA ASP A 106 2.21 15.31 -0.45
C ASP A 106 2.28 14.66 -1.84
N SER A 107 1.36 13.75 -2.17
CA SER A 107 1.39 13.01 -3.44
C SER A 107 1.02 13.86 -4.67
N GLY A 108 0.30 14.95 -4.46
CA GLY A 108 -0.28 15.75 -5.55
C GLY A 108 -1.44 15.06 -6.28
N LYS A 109 -1.94 13.95 -5.75
CA LYS A 109 -3.02 13.14 -6.33
C LYS A 109 -4.20 13.06 -5.38
N VAL A 110 -5.39 12.95 -5.95
CA VAL A 110 -6.62 12.69 -5.20
C VAL A 110 -7.34 11.48 -5.79
N PRO A 111 -7.95 10.61 -4.96
CA PRO A 111 -8.70 9.48 -5.48
C PRO A 111 -9.98 9.94 -6.18
N SER A 112 -10.32 9.27 -7.28
CA SER A 112 -11.61 9.44 -7.93
C SER A 112 -12.72 8.78 -7.11
N CYS A 113 -13.87 9.38 -7.07
CA CYS A 113 -15.06 8.90 -6.33
C CYS A 113 -14.85 8.82 -4.81
N GLY A 114 -13.92 9.59 -4.29
CA GLY A 114 -13.73 9.80 -2.86
C GLY A 114 -13.50 8.63 -1.99
#